data_c232155b0161b81f657cf41d351d1142
#
_entry.id   c232155b0161b81f657cf41d351d1142
#
_cell.length_a   1.000
_cell.length_b   1.000
_cell.length_c   1.000
_cell.angle_alpha   90.00
_cell.angle_beta   90.00
_cell.angle_gamma   90.00
#
_symmetry.space_group_name_H-M   'P 1'
#
loop_
_entity.id
_entity.type
_entity.pdbx_description
1 polymer ?
#
loop_
_entity_poly.entity_id
_entity_poly.type
_entity_poly.pdbx_seq_one_letter_code
_entity_poly.pdbx_strand_id
1 'polypeptide(L)'
;QSVLTAEYAISEDWTQRMEASKNVVITDLVKHESIKTEQIIWDKLNKRIYSEVEVTQIKADGTINKGDGFEADEKFTRYAIKNPRGEMLTTDVGF
;
A
#
# COMPACT_ATOMS: atom_id res chain seq x y z
N GLN A 1 -9.27 -4.21 -9.69
CA GLN A 1 -8.23 -3.61 -10.49
C GLN A 1 -7.53 -2.50 -9.72
N SER A 2 -6.21 -2.44 -9.82
CA SER A 2 -5.42 -1.50 -9.04
C SER A 2 -4.47 -0.72 -9.94
N VAL A 3 -4.21 0.52 -9.53
CA VAL A 3 -3.27 1.41 -10.21
C VAL A 3 -2.20 1.81 -9.21
N LEU A 4 -0.94 1.72 -9.63
CA LEU A 4 0.19 2.14 -8.82
C LEU A 4 0.85 3.35 -9.48
N THR A 5 1.07 4.41 -8.70
CA THR A 5 1.83 5.57 -9.15
C THR A 5 2.95 5.85 -8.16
N ALA A 6 4.05 6.39 -8.67
CA ALA A 6 5.20 6.72 -7.84
C ALA A 6 6.07 7.71 -8.61
N GLU A 7 6.96 8.40 -7.91
CA GLU A 7 7.90 9.31 -8.57
C GLU A 7 9.06 8.56 -9.19
N TYR A 8 9.47 7.44 -8.59
CA TYR A 8 10.57 6.64 -9.08
C TYR A 8 10.19 5.17 -9.09
N ALA A 9 10.69 4.46 -10.09
CA ALA A 9 10.52 3.02 -10.15
C ALA A 9 11.77 2.42 -10.79
N ILE A 10 12.27 1.34 -10.18
CA ILE A 10 13.43 0.61 -10.66
C ILE A 10 13.00 -0.84 -10.82
N SER A 11 13.29 -1.41 -11.98
CA SER A 11 13.00 -2.81 -12.25
C SER A 11 14.31 -3.56 -12.48
N GLU A 12 14.47 -4.66 -11.77
CA GLU A 12 15.64 -5.54 -11.94
C GLU A 12 15.19 -6.86 -12.56
N ASP A 13 15.56 -7.06 -13.82
CA ASP A 13 15.09 -8.21 -14.56
C ASP A 13 15.58 -9.53 -14.02
N TRP A 14 16.83 -9.55 -13.57
CA TRP A 14 17.45 -10.81 -13.12
C TRP A 14 17.00 -11.23 -11.73
N THR A 15 16.53 -10.31 -10.90
CA THR A 15 15.95 -10.64 -9.60
C THR A 15 14.44 -10.72 -9.64
N GLN A 16 13.84 -10.28 -10.73
CA GLN A 16 12.40 -10.18 -10.91
C GLN A 16 11.74 -9.34 -9.83
N ARG A 17 12.41 -8.26 -9.46
CA ARG A 17 11.90 -7.32 -8.46
C ARG A 17 11.75 -5.95 -9.09
N MET A 18 10.72 -5.26 -8.65
CA MET A 18 10.53 -3.85 -8.97
C MET A 18 10.36 -3.09 -7.68
N GLU A 19 11.01 -1.95 -7.59
CA GLU A 19 10.86 -1.06 -6.44
C GLU A 19 10.33 0.27 -6.91
N ALA A 20 9.26 0.74 -6.28
CA ALA A 20 8.71 2.08 -6.50
C ALA A 20 8.97 2.90 -5.26
N SER A 21 9.38 4.13 -5.41
CA SER A 21 9.68 4.99 -4.27
C SER A 21 9.25 6.41 -4.49
N LYS A 22 9.02 7.09 -3.38
CA LYS A 22 8.54 8.47 -3.25
C LYS A 22 7.12 8.65 -3.76
N ASN A 23 6.26 9.04 -2.85
CA ASN A 23 4.84 9.31 -3.13
C ASN A 23 4.19 8.15 -3.85
N VAL A 24 4.42 6.95 -3.32
CA VAL A 24 3.81 5.75 -3.88
C VAL A 24 2.35 5.70 -3.46
N VAL A 25 1.47 5.54 -4.43
CA VAL A 25 0.04 5.40 -4.18
C VAL A 25 -0.47 4.21 -4.95
N ILE A 26 -1.10 3.29 -4.24
CA ILE A 26 -1.80 2.17 -4.86
C ILE A 26 -3.29 2.41 -4.65
N THR A 27 -4.04 2.44 -5.73
CA THR A 27 -5.49 2.67 -5.67
C THR A 27 -6.22 1.46 -6.20
N ASP A 28 -7.14 0.94 -5.40
CA ASP A 28 -8.06 -0.10 -5.82
C ASP A 28 -9.29 0.60 -6.39
N LEU A 29 -9.47 0.51 -7.69
CA LEU A 29 -10.54 1.22 -8.38
C LEU A 29 -11.93 0.67 -8.08
N VAL A 30 -12.00 -0.59 -7.70
CA VAL A 30 -13.27 -1.22 -7.38
C VAL A 30 -13.74 -0.86 -5.97
N LYS A 31 -12.84 -0.97 -5.01
CA LYS A 31 -13.15 -0.70 -3.61
C LYS A 31 -13.02 0.77 -3.24
N HIS A 32 -12.44 1.57 -4.10
CA HIS A 32 -12.17 2.98 -3.84
C HIS A 32 -11.30 3.17 -2.58
N GLU A 33 -10.29 2.31 -2.46
CA GLU A 33 -9.34 2.37 -1.36
C GLU A 33 -7.96 2.68 -1.89
N SER A 34 -7.16 3.38 -1.09
CA SER A 34 -5.81 3.75 -1.47
C SER A 34 -4.84 3.40 -0.37
N ILE A 35 -3.61 3.06 -0.78
CA ILE A 35 -2.50 2.87 0.15
C ILE A 35 -1.39 3.82 -0.28
N LYS A 36 -0.94 4.64 0.65
CA LYS A 36 0.15 5.59 0.43
C LYS A 36 1.36 5.19 1.23
N THR A 37 2.52 5.24 0.62
CA THR A 37 3.77 4.91 1.29
C THR A 37 4.92 5.57 0.53
N GLU A 38 6.13 5.47 1.07
CA GLU A 38 7.31 6.00 0.41
C GLU A 38 8.10 4.91 -0.32
N GLN A 39 7.71 3.65 -0.19
CA GLN A 39 8.40 2.56 -0.85
C GLN A 39 7.47 1.35 -0.99
N ILE A 40 7.48 0.76 -2.17
CA ILE A 40 6.79 -0.51 -2.42
C ILE A 40 7.76 -1.41 -3.19
N ILE A 41 7.81 -2.67 -2.81
CA ILE A 41 8.59 -3.67 -3.51
C ILE A 41 7.64 -4.71 -4.08
N TRP A 42 7.75 -4.95 -5.37
CA TRP A 42 7.00 -5.99 -6.05
C TRP A 42 7.96 -7.13 -6.34
N ASP A 43 7.79 -8.23 -5.64
CA ASP A 43 8.58 -9.43 -5.82
C ASP A 43 7.79 -10.37 -6.73
N LYS A 44 8.12 -10.36 -8.01
CA LYS A 44 7.39 -11.15 -9.00
C LYS A 44 7.62 -12.63 -8.82
N LEU A 45 8.80 -13.01 -8.35
CA LEU A 45 9.14 -14.41 -8.14
C LEU A 45 8.27 -15.03 -7.05
N ASN A 46 8.06 -14.33 -5.96
CA ASN A 46 7.25 -14.80 -4.84
C ASN A 46 5.81 -14.29 -4.91
N LYS A 47 5.48 -13.56 -5.96
CA LYS A 47 4.13 -13.08 -6.23
C LYS A 47 3.55 -12.28 -5.08
N ARG A 48 4.36 -11.39 -4.52
CA ARG A 48 3.91 -10.55 -3.41
C ARG A 48 4.37 -9.12 -3.61
N ILE A 49 3.60 -8.23 -3.02
CA ILE A 49 3.89 -6.80 -2.99
C ILE A 49 3.97 -6.41 -1.53
N TYR A 50 5.02 -5.68 -1.16
CA TYR A 50 5.17 -5.31 0.24
C TYR A 50 5.90 -4.00 0.40
N SER A 51 5.76 -3.42 1.60
CA SER A 51 6.49 -2.24 2.03
C SER A 51 6.98 -2.48 3.44
N GLU A 52 8.20 -2.02 3.72
CA GLU A 52 8.79 -2.15 5.05
C GLU A 52 8.86 -0.80 5.77
N VAL A 53 8.23 0.21 5.21
CA VAL A 53 8.17 1.54 5.81
C VAL A 53 6.72 1.88 6.12
N GLU A 54 6.50 2.99 6.78
CA GLU A 54 5.15 3.39 7.16
C GLU A 54 4.22 3.45 5.96
N VAL A 55 3.02 2.94 6.13
CA VAL A 55 1.97 3.01 5.12
C VAL A 55 0.73 3.67 5.71
N THR A 56 -0.03 4.30 4.85
CA THR A 56 -1.32 4.90 5.21
C THR A 56 -2.37 4.31 4.29
N GLN A 57 -3.38 3.68 4.86
CA GLN A 57 -4.51 3.16 4.13
C GLN A 57 -5.67 4.14 4.26
N ILE A 58 -6.29 4.48 3.14
CA ILE A 58 -7.46 5.35 3.12
C ILE A 58 -8.59 4.54 2.51
N LYS A 59 -9.62 4.29 3.31
CA LYS A 59 -10.78 3.52 2.86
C LYS A 59 -11.80 4.40 2.17
N ALA A 60 -12.74 3.77 1.48
CA ALA A 60 -13.77 4.48 0.74
C ALA A 60 -14.61 5.42 1.61
N ASP A 61 -14.82 5.06 2.87
CA ASP A 61 -15.58 5.87 3.81
C ASP A 61 -14.75 6.98 4.46
N GLY A 62 -13.47 7.08 4.08
CA GLY A 62 -12.56 8.08 4.63
C GLY A 62 -11.80 7.62 5.85
N THR A 63 -12.04 6.41 6.33
CA THR A 63 -11.29 5.88 7.47
C THR A 63 -9.82 5.75 7.11
N ILE A 64 -8.95 6.17 8.01
CA ILE A 64 -7.51 6.15 7.81
C ILE A 64 -6.88 5.19 8.80
N ASN A 65 -6.11 4.25 8.28
CA ASN A 65 -5.30 3.33 9.08
C ASN A 65 -3.85 3.50 8.72
N LYS A 66 -2.99 3.50 9.72
CA LYS A 66 -1.55 3.54 9.49
C LYS A 66 -0.89 2.30 10.06
N GLY A 67 0.26 1.96 9.53
CA GLY A 67 1.02 0.84 10.02
C GLY A 67 2.49 0.97 9.64
N ASP A 68 3.30 0.04 10.12
CA ASP A 68 4.74 0.08 9.93
C ASP A 68 5.19 -0.82 8.79
N GLY A 69 4.29 -1.23 7.95
CA GLY A 69 4.57 -2.04 6.80
C GLY A 69 3.30 -2.56 6.18
N PHE A 70 3.46 -3.24 5.05
CA PHE A 70 2.33 -3.67 4.25
C PHE A 70 2.74 -4.90 3.45
N GLU A 71 1.83 -5.83 3.27
CA GLU A 71 2.06 -7.00 2.45
C GLU A 71 0.77 -7.40 1.76
N ALA A 72 0.88 -7.73 0.49
CA ALA A 72 -0.27 -8.14 -0.32
C ALA A 72 0.15 -9.20 -1.32
N ASP A 73 -0.82 -9.96 -1.81
CA ASP A 73 -0.58 -10.81 -2.95
C ASP A 73 -0.54 -9.95 -4.21
N GLU A 74 -0.07 -10.52 -5.30
CA GLU A 74 0.13 -9.81 -6.56
C GLU A 74 -1.16 -9.18 -7.10
N LYS A 75 -2.29 -9.79 -6.80
CA LYS A 75 -3.59 -9.34 -7.30
C LYS A 75 -4.34 -8.44 -6.33
N PHE A 76 -3.76 -8.18 -5.16
CA PHE A 76 -4.41 -7.42 -4.10
C PHE A 76 -5.73 -8.03 -3.64
N THR A 77 -5.87 -9.36 -3.78
CA THR A 77 -7.03 -10.04 -3.21
C THR A 77 -6.97 -10.07 -1.70
N ARG A 78 -5.76 -10.17 -1.18
CA ARG A 78 -5.53 -10.17 0.28
C ARG A 78 -4.38 -9.25 0.59
N TYR A 79 -4.51 -8.49 1.64
CA TYR A 79 -3.42 -7.67 2.12
C TYR A 79 -3.52 -7.47 3.62
N ALA A 80 -2.40 -7.13 4.22
CA ALA A 80 -2.31 -6.88 5.65
C ALA A 80 -1.39 -5.71 5.90
N ILE A 81 -1.75 -4.91 6.89
CA ILE A 81 -0.93 -3.81 7.37
C ILE A 81 -0.24 -4.29 8.63
N LYS A 82 1.07 -4.13 8.68
CA LYS A 82 1.86 -4.56 9.84
C LYS A 82 1.82 -3.51 10.93
N ASN A 83 1.69 -3.98 12.18
CA ASN A 83 1.62 -3.10 13.34
C ASN A 83 0.62 -1.97 13.12
N PRO A 84 -0.64 -2.31 12.85
CA PRO A 84 -1.62 -1.26 12.52
C PRO A 84 -1.84 -0.31 13.67
N ARG A 85 -1.90 0.97 13.32
CA ARG A 85 -2.20 2.04 14.26
C ARG A 85 -3.44 2.73 13.71
N GLY A 86 -4.60 2.30 14.17
CA GLY A 86 -5.84 2.85 13.67
C GLY A 86 -5.94 4.34 13.94
N GLU A 87 -6.38 5.08 12.93
CA GLU A 87 -6.70 6.48 13.08
C GLU A 87 -8.13 6.65 12.65
N MET A 88 -8.89 7.37 13.46
CA MET A 88 -10.30 7.56 13.18
C MET A 88 -10.50 8.86 12.40
N LEU A 89 -11.61 8.89 11.67
CA LEU A 89 -12.03 10.14 11.07
C LEU A 89 -12.25 11.19 12.16
N THR A 90 -12.07 12.44 11.77
CA THR A 90 -12.28 13.55 12.70
C THR A 90 -13.67 13.51 13.32
N THR A 91 -14.66 13.08 12.54
CA THR A 91 -16.03 12.98 13.01
C THR A 91 -16.22 11.91 14.06
N ASP A 92 -15.31 10.97 14.14
CA ASP A 92 -15.41 9.86 15.10
C ASP A 92 -14.80 10.23 16.45
N VAL A 93 -14.26 11.39 16.55
CA VAL A 93 -13.56 11.81 17.76
C VAL A 93 -14.50 12.52 18.73
N GLY A 94 -15.71 12.69 18.36
CA GLY A 94 -16.67 13.44 19.12
C GLY A 94 -17.24 12.76 20.36
N PHE A 95 -16.58 11.76 20.86
CA PHE A 95 -17.04 11.04 22.05
C PHE A 95 -16.56 11.64 23.35
#